data_aa8c85c72d8e20815df34ab62b12eec8
#
_entry.id   aa8c85c72d8e20815df34ab62b12eec8
#
_cell.length_a   1.000
_cell.length_b   1.000
_cell.length_c   1.000
_cell.angle_alpha   90.00
_cell.angle_beta   90.00
_cell.angle_gamma   90.00
#
_symmetry.space_group_name_H-M   'P 1'
#
loop_
_entity.id
_entity.type
_entity.pdbx_description
1 polymer ?
#
loop_
_entity_poly.entity_id
_entity_poly.type
_entity_poly.pdbx_seq_one_letter_code
_entity_poly.pdbx_strand_id
1 'polypeptide(L)'
;MQRRVEYHRDAAFALRRMDRATSKRIRSKIGQLADDPSALANNVTALKGGAGLMRFRVGDWRVIYTDELVVLKIMKVAPRGSAYD
;
A
#
# COMPACT_ATOMS: atom_id res chain seq x y z
N MET A 1 14.56 8.38 6.64
CA MET A 1 13.53 9.08 7.44
C MET A 1 12.21 8.34 7.31
N GLN A 2 11.57 8.08 8.43
CA GLN A 2 10.31 7.37 8.47
C GLN A 2 9.16 8.25 8.02
N ARG A 3 8.33 7.72 7.12
CA ARG A 3 7.13 8.41 6.69
C ARG A 3 5.97 8.05 7.60
N ARG A 4 5.06 8.99 7.82
CA ARG A 4 3.80 8.72 8.51
C ARG A 4 2.85 8.04 7.54
N VAL A 5 2.09 7.06 8.02
CA VAL A 5 1.12 6.34 7.18
C VAL A 5 -0.27 6.89 7.45
N GLU A 6 -0.97 7.26 6.37
CA GLU A 6 -2.38 7.64 6.43
C GLU A 6 -3.18 6.71 5.53
N TYR A 7 -4.37 6.36 5.97
CA TYR A 7 -5.25 5.45 5.22
C TYR A 7 -6.47 6.20 4.72
N HIS A 8 -6.69 6.16 3.40
CA HIS A 8 -7.95 6.59 2.85
C HIS A 8 -9.06 5.67 3.39
N ARG A 9 -10.27 6.21 3.53
CA ARG A 9 -11.41 5.48 4.07
C ARG A 9 -11.61 4.12 3.40
N ASP A 10 -11.49 4.06 2.08
CA ASP A 10 -11.69 2.82 1.33
C ASP A 10 -10.64 1.76 1.69
N ALA A 11 -9.39 2.18 1.85
CA ALA A 11 -8.31 1.26 2.24
C ALA A 11 -8.52 0.76 3.66
N ALA A 12 -8.88 1.64 4.57
CA ALA A 12 -9.15 1.26 5.96
C ALA A 12 -10.30 0.27 6.05
N PHE A 13 -11.36 0.51 5.27
CA PHE A 13 -12.51 -0.38 5.21
C PHE A 13 -12.13 -1.78 4.71
N ALA A 14 -11.36 -1.85 3.63
CA ALA A 14 -10.90 -3.13 3.08
C ALA A 14 -10.08 -3.91 4.12
N LEU A 15 -9.18 -3.22 4.82
CA LEU A 15 -8.35 -3.88 5.84
C LEU A 15 -9.18 -4.41 7.01
N ARG A 16 -10.27 -3.74 7.37
CA ARG A 16 -11.13 -4.22 8.44
C ARG A 16 -11.99 -5.41 8.02
N ARG A 17 -12.28 -5.54 6.73
CA ARG A 17 -13.15 -6.62 6.24
C ARG A 17 -12.42 -7.92 5.95
N MET A 18 -11.11 -7.89 5.74
CA MET A 18 -10.36 -9.11 5.47
C MET A 18 -10.04 -9.83 6.78
N ASP A 19 -9.58 -11.08 6.69
CA ASP A 19 -9.22 -11.82 7.89
C ASP A 19 -8.09 -11.10 8.64
N ARG A 20 -8.06 -11.30 9.94
CA ARG A 20 -7.13 -10.58 10.81
C ARG A 20 -5.67 -10.80 10.47
N ALA A 21 -5.30 -12.05 10.18
CA ALA A 21 -3.90 -12.38 9.87
C ALA A 21 -3.44 -11.68 8.59
N THR A 22 -4.28 -11.67 7.56
CA THR A 22 -3.98 -11.00 6.30
C THR A 22 -3.87 -9.49 6.49
N SER A 23 -4.81 -8.90 7.20
CA SER A 23 -4.80 -7.47 7.50
C SER A 23 -3.52 -7.08 8.25
N LYS A 24 -3.15 -7.86 9.25
CA LYS A 24 -1.95 -7.61 10.04
C LYS A 24 -0.69 -7.66 9.16
N ARG A 25 -0.62 -8.66 8.29
CA ARG A 25 0.50 -8.83 7.37
C ARG A 25 0.63 -7.63 6.44
N ILE A 26 -0.48 -7.19 5.85
CA ILE A 26 -0.47 -6.05 4.93
C ILE A 26 -0.05 -4.78 5.66
N ARG A 27 -0.61 -4.52 6.84
CA ARG A 27 -0.26 -3.34 7.64
C ARG A 27 1.21 -3.34 8.03
N SER A 28 1.75 -4.52 8.39
CA SER A 28 3.16 -4.66 8.73
C SER A 28 4.06 -4.32 7.53
N LYS A 29 3.69 -4.80 6.34
CA LYS A 29 4.46 -4.49 5.13
C LYS A 29 4.38 -3.02 4.76
N ILE A 30 3.23 -2.40 4.95
CA ILE A 30 3.09 -0.95 4.73
C ILE A 30 3.99 -0.18 5.70
N GLY A 31 4.07 -0.61 6.95
CA GLY A 31 4.98 0.00 7.92
C GLY A 31 6.43 -0.12 7.52
N GLN A 32 6.84 -1.28 7.00
CA GLN A 32 8.20 -1.47 6.50
C GLN A 32 8.48 -0.56 5.31
N LEU A 33 7.52 -0.40 4.42
CA LEU A 33 7.64 0.49 3.27
C LEU A 33 7.81 1.95 3.73
N ALA A 34 7.06 2.35 4.74
CA ALA A 34 7.14 3.70 5.29
C ALA A 34 8.50 3.98 5.94
N ASP A 35 9.06 2.95 6.60
CA ASP A 35 10.35 3.08 7.27
C ASP A 35 11.50 3.16 6.27
N ASP A 36 11.47 2.31 5.24
CA ASP A 36 12.56 2.22 4.27
C ASP A 36 12.02 1.78 2.91
N PRO A 37 11.54 2.74 2.10
CA PRO A 37 10.98 2.40 0.79
C PRO A 37 11.98 1.67 -0.12
N SER A 38 13.26 1.96 -0.02
CA SER A 38 14.25 1.33 -0.90
C SER A 38 14.40 -0.16 -0.64
N ALA A 39 14.17 -0.62 0.57
CA ALA A 39 14.26 -2.03 0.91
C ALA A 39 13.19 -2.87 0.23
N LEU A 40 12.08 -2.26 -0.18
CA LEU A 40 10.97 -2.95 -0.82
C LEU A 40 10.74 -2.49 -2.26
N ALA A 41 11.75 -1.86 -2.87
CA ALA A 41 11.61 -1.29 -4.21
C ALA A 41 11.22 -2.33 -5.26
N ASN A 42 11.65 -3.58 -5.12
CA ASN A 42 11.31 -4.64 -6.06
C ASN A 42 9.82 -4.99 -6.07
N ASN A 43 9.10 -4.59 -5.05
CA ASN A 43 7.66 -4.86 -4.92
C ASN A 43 6.81 -3.65 -5.28
N VAL A 44 7.43 -2.58 -5.74
CA VAL A 44 6.75 -1.32 -6.03
C VAL A 44 6.86 -1.00 -7.52
N THR A 45 5.75 -0.58 -8.12
CA THR A 45 5.67 -0.19 -9.51
C THR A 45 4.84 1.08 -9.63
N ALA A 46 5.32 2.06 -10.40
CA ALA A 46 4.54 3.26 -10.69
C ALA A 46 3.40 2.91 -11.63
N LEU A 47 2.22 3.46 -11.37
CA LEU A 47 1.05 3.24 -12.21
C LEU A 47 1.04 4.23 -13.36
N LYS A 48 0.74 3.73 -14.55
CA LYS A 48 0.66 4.56 -15.76
C LYS A 48 -0.51 5.52 -15.66
N GLY A 49 -0.26 6.78 -16.00
CA GLY A 49 -1.30 7.80 -16.06
C GLY A 49 -1.91 8.17 -14.72
N GLY A 50 -1.41 7.62 -13.66
CA GLY A 50 -1.98 7.86 -12.35
C GLY A 50 -1.16 8.86 -11.57
N ALA A 51 -1.52 10.08 -11.52
CA ALA A 51 -0.99 11.20 -10.77
C ALA A 51 -0.17 10.84 -9.51
N GLY A 52 1.01 10.24 -9.69
CA GLY A 52 1.87 9.86 -8.58
C GLY A 52 1.45 8.59 -7.84
N LEU A 53 0.51 7.84 -8.39
CA LEU A 53 0.07 6.58 -7.76
C LEU A 53 1.10 5.48 -7.94
N MET A 54 1.32 4.73 -6.87
CA MET A 54 2.23 3.59 -6.83
C MET A 54 1.46 2.33 -6.46
N ARG A 55 1.93 1.19 -6.96
CA ARG A 55 1.37 -0.12 -6.62
C ARG A 55 2.41 -0.91 -5.84
N PHE A 56 2.04 -1.35 -4.65
CA PHE A 56 2.89 -2.16 -3.78
C PHE A 56 2.29 -3.56 -3.68
N ARG A 57 3.07 -4.56 -4.07
CA ARG A 57 2.63 -5.95 -4.03
C ARG A 57 2.92 -6.58 -2.67
N VAL A 58 1.89 -7.16 -2.05
CA VAL A 58 2.00 -7.92 -0.81
C VAL A 58 1.30 -9.26 -1.02
N GLY A 59 2.06 -10.28 -1.44
CA GLY A 59 1.47 -11.57 -1.79
C GLY A 59 0.44 -11.42 -2.89
N ASP A 60 -0.78 -11.90 -2.63
CA ASP A 60 -1.88 -11.79 -3.59
C ASP A 60 -2.66 -10.49 -3.45
N TRP A 61 -2.16 -9.55 -2.68
CA TRP A 61 -2.81 -8.26 -2.45
C TRP A 61 -2.03 -7.14 -3.10
N ARG A 62 -2.75 -6.09 -3.47
CA ARG A 62 -2.16 -4.89 -4.05
C ARG A 62 -2.55 -3.69 -3.21
N VAL A 63 -1.56 -2.88 -2.88
CA VAL A 63 -1.73 -1.65 -2.12
C VAL A 63 -1.43 -0.48 -3.04
N ILE A 64 -2.41 0.37 -3.27
CA ILE A 64 -2.25 1.56 -4.10
C ILE A 64 -2.02 2.75 -3.16
N TYR A 65 -0.94 3.46 -3.37
CA TYR A 65 -0.58 4.56 -2.47
C TYR A 65 0.08 5.71 -3.22
N THR A 66 0.19 6.85 -2.55
CA THR A 66 1.03 7.96 -3.00
C THR A 66 2.12 8.18 -1.95
N ASP A 67 3.32 8.52 -2.42
CA ASP A 67 4.44 8.88 -1.55
C ASP A 67 4.58 10.39 -1.59
N GLU A 68 4.18 11.06 -0.51
CA GLU A 68 4.22 12.50 -0.41
C GLU A 68 5.41 12.96 0.43
N LEU A 69 6.46 12.18 0.45
CA LEU A 69 7.74 12.40 1.13
C LEU A 69 7.65 12.29 2.65
N VAL A 70 6.71 12.96 3.27
CA VAL A 70 6.49 12.90 4.73
C VAL A 70 5.41 11.87 5.06
N VAL A 71 4.49 11.64 4.13
CA VAL A 71 3.32 10.78 4.34
C VAL A 71 3.23 9.76 3.21
N LEU A 72 3.01 8.49 3.56
CA LEU A 72 2.51 7.49 2.63
C LEU A 72 1.00 7.46 2.78
N LYS A 73 0.29 7.82 1.73
CA LYS A 73 -1.16 7.84 1.76
C LYS A 73 -1.70 6.62 1.04
N ILE A 74 -2.29 5.71 1.81
CA ILE A 74 -2.79 4.44 1.29
C ILE A 74 -4.20 4.67 0.76
N MET A 75 -4.35 4.55 -0.56
CA MET A 75 -5.59 4.88 -1.26
C MET A 75 -6.50 3.67 -1.41
N LYS A 76 -5.92 2.49 -1.65
CA LYS A 76 -6.73 1.30 -1.93
C LYS A 76 -5.95 0.05 -1.56
N VAL A 77 -6.65 -0.96 -1.04
CA VAL A 77 -6.12 -2.30 -0.81
C VAL A 77 -7.10 -3.28 -1.43
N ALA A 78 -6.64 -4.10 -2.36
CA ALA A 78 -7.52 -5.00 -3.09
C ALA A 78 -6.76 -6.27 -3.49
N PRO A 79 -7.48 -7.38 -3.73
CA PRO A 79 -6.83 -8.57 -4.23
C PRO A 79 -6.27 -8.36 -5.62
N ARG A 80 -5.25 -9.11 -5.94
CA ARG A 80 -4.65 -9.16 -7.27
C ARG A 80 -5.74 -9.35 -8.33
N GLY A 81 -5.65 -8.56 -9.40
CA GLY A 81 -6.62 -8.59 -10.48
C GLY A 81 -7.84 -7.72 -10.27
N SER A 82 -8.03 -7.19 -9.07
CA SER A 82 -9.18 -6.31 -8.76
C SER A 82 -8.81 -4.85 -8.63
N ALA A 83 -7.53 -4.56 -8.47
CA ALA A 83 -7.04 -3.19 -8.42
C ALA A 83 -6.38 -2.87 -9.78
N TYR A 84 -5.42 -2.02 -9.80
CA TYR A 84 -4.76 -1.61 -11.04
C TYR A 84 -3.65 -2.59 -11.43
N ASP A 85 -4.03 -3.82 -11.66
CA ASP A 85 -3.05 -4.78 -12.18
C ASP A 85 -2.88 -4.63 -13.71
#